data_254252ab39b14eb22cfaa6a246a424a6
#
_entry.id   254252ab39b14eb22cfaa6a246a424a6
#
_cell.length_a   1.000
_cell.length_b   1.000
_cell.length_c   1.000
_cell.angle_alpha   90.00
_cell.angle_beta   90.00
_cell.angle_gamma   90.00
#
_symmetry.space_group_name_H-M   'P 1'
#
loop_
_entity.id
_entity.type
_entity.pdbx_description
1 polymer ?
#
loop_
_entity_poly.entity_id
_entity_poly.type
_entity_poly.pdbx_seq_one_letter_code
_entity_poly.pdbx_strand_id
1 'polypeptide(L)'
;MGIGRIGVWHPLFGRAPAPAVRRAAVEIEALGYGTLWFGEAPGTREAFSAAGILLAATERISVATGIANIWARDATAMAAGGKSYGEAYPGRFALGIGVSHAPLVSRRGHDYTRPLAAMRAYLAAMDAAAADLMLVDNPPTPRLLAALRPRMLELARDKADGAHPYFVPPEHTAHAREILGPAPILAPEQAVVLERDPARAREIARAHMDPYLKLPNYVNSLLHLGYEDHDFTGGGSDRLVDAIVAWGDAEAVARRIGAHLDAGADHVAVQPLPIDLRGAVDQLTELAPALGVRPGE
;
A
#
# COMPACT_ATOMS: atom_id res chain seq x y z
N MET A 1 -7.29 -13.01 10.65
CA MET A 1 -6.65 -12.77 9.33
C MET A 1 -5.21 -12.37 9.54
N GLY A 2 -4.29 -13.03 8.88
CA GLY A 2 -2.87 -12.68 8.97
C GLY A 2 -2.38 -12.03 7.69
N ILE A 3 -2.35 -10.68 7.61
CA ILE A 3 -1.60 -10.01 6.54
C ILE A 3 -0.08 -10.14 6.77
N GLY A 4 0.34 -10.82 7.87
CA GLY A 4 1.73 -10.90 8.32
C GLY A 4 2.27 -9.54 8.79
N ARG A 5 3.45 -9.53 9.36
CA ARG A 5 4.10 -8.26 9.78
C ARG A 5 4.76 -7.52 8.62
N ILE A 6 5.27 -8.27 7.64
CA ILE A 6 5.99 -7.73 6.47
C ILE A 6 5.33 -8.25 5.20
N GLY A 7 4.96 -7.33 4.32
CA GLY A 7 4.48 -7.62 2.98
C GLY A 7 5.32 -6.95 1.91
N VAL A 8 4.90 -7.09 0.67
CA VAL A 8 5.56 -6.52 -0.51
C VAL A 8 4.58 -5.66 -1.28
N TRP A 9 4.90 -4.40 -1.47
CA TRP A 9 4.15 -3.51 -2.37
C TRP A 9 4.90 -3.38 -3.70
N HIS A 10 4.24 -3.66 -4.83
CA HIS A 10 4.91 -3.50 -6.12
C HIS A 10 3.94 -3.10 -7.24
N PRO A 11 4.24 -2.00 -7.99
CA PRO A 11 3.32 -1.48 -9.01
C PRO A 11 3.16 -2.42 -10.21
N LEU A 12 4.15 -3.29 -10.48
CA LEU A 12 4.11 -4.21 -11.62
C LEU A 12 3.18 -5.40 -11.40
N PHE A 13 2.72 -5.71 -10.18
CA PHE A 13 1.68 -6.71 -9.98
C PHE A 13 0.39 -6.35 -10.72
N GLY A 14 0.09 -5.04 -10.85
CA GLY A 14 -1.05 -4.53 -11.60
C GLY A 14 -0.83 -4.36 -13.11
N ARG A 15 0.41 -4.50 -13.67
CA ARG A 15 0.66 -4.15 -15.09
C ARG A 15 1.67 -5.00 -15.85
N ALA A 16 2.56 -5.71 -15.20
CA ALA A 16 3.48 -6.60 -15.91
C ALA A 16 2.74 -7.83 -16.49
N PRO A 17 3.29 -8.53 -17.49
CA PRO A 17 2.67 -9.73 -18.06
C PRO A 17 2.29 -10.75 -16.99
N ALA A 18 1.08 -11.31 -17.06
CA ALA A 18 0.55 -12.22 -16.04
C ALA A 18 1.46 -13.42 -15.72
N PRO A 19 2.14 -14.06 -16.69
CA PRO A 19 3.08 -15.13 -16.35
C PRO A 19 4.27 -14.68 -15.49
N ALA A 20 4.77 -13.44 -15.69
CA ALA A 20 5.86 -12.90 -14.88
C ALA A 20 5.36 -12.54 -13.46
N VAL A 21 4.16 -11.96 -13.37
CA VAL A 21 3.50 -11.64 -12.08
C VAL A 21 3.29 -12.90 -11.26
N ARG A 22 2.77 -13.97 -11.85
CA ARG A 22 2.56 -15.25 -11.16
C ARG A 22 3.86 -15.85 -10.63
N ARG A 23 4.93 -15.88 -11.44
CA ARG A 23 6.24 -16.36 -10.99
C ARG A 23 6.78 -15.58 -9.81
N ALA A 24 6.78 -14.24 -9.91
CA ALA A 24 7.24 -13.39 -8.82
C ALA A 24 6.40 -13.59 -7.54
N ALA A 25 5.08 -13.73 -7.66
CA ALA A 25 4.20 -13.99 -6.52
C ALA A 25 4.55 -15.31 -5.80
N VAL A 26 4.77 -16.38 -6.55
CA VAL A 26 5.17 -17.68 -5.99
C VAL A 26 6.56 -17.61 -5.33
N GLU A 27 7.53 -16.93 -5.96
CA GLU A 27 8.87 -16.76 -5.40
C GLU A 27 8.80 -15.95 -4.09
N ILE A 28 8.02 -14.86 -4.03
CA ILE A 28 7.85 -14.03 -2.83
C ILE A 28 7.12 -14.81 -1.73
N GLU A 29 6.11 -15.61 -2.07
CA GLU A 29 5.46 -16.51 -1.11
C GLU A 29 6.43 -17.52 -0.52
N ALA A 30 7.28 -18.10 -1.35
CA ALA A 30 8.29 -19.08 -0.91
C ALA A 30 9.33 -18.48 0.05
N LEU A 31 9.61 -17.16 -0.06
CA LEU A 31 10.45 -16.43 0.90
C LEU A 31 9.78 -16.24 2.27
N GLY A 32 8.45 -16.32 2.36
CA GLY A 32 7.68 -16.16 3.61
C GLY A 32 7.10 -14.77 3.86
N TYR A 33 7.07 -13.88 2.87
CA TYR A 33 6.36 -12.60 2.99
C TYR A 33 4.85 -12.81 3.17
N GLY A 34 4.22 -11.99 4.01
CA GLY A 34 2.83 -12.20 4.42
C GLY A 34 1.78 -11.69 3.42
N THR A 35 2.08 -10.66 2.63
CA THR A 35 1.08 -10.01 1.76
C THR A 35 1.71 -9.41 0.51
N LEU A 36 0.99 -9.51 -0.62
CA LEU A 36 1.30 -8.81 -1.88
C LEU A 36 0.35 -7.62 -2.04
N TRP A 37 0.90 -6.42 -2.15
CA TRP A 37 0.16 -5.16 -2.35
C TRP A 37 0.39 -4.59 -3.73
N PHE A 38 -0.63 -3.99 -4.33
CA PHE A 38 -0.52 -3.28 -5.60
C PHE A 38 -1.57 -2.18 -5.74
N GLY A 39 -1.27 -1.17 -6.54
CA GLY A 39 -2.17 -0.05 -6.81
C GLY A 39 -2.95 -0.19 -8.12
N GLU A 40 -4.10 0.48 -8.19
CA GLU A 40 -4.92 0.63 -9.40
C GLU A 40 -4.85 2.07 -9.93
N ALA A 41 -4.48 2.22 -11.20
CA ALA A 41 -4.40 3.50 -11.91
C ALA A 41 -4.88 3.35 -13.37
N PRO A 42 -5.18 4.45 -14.08
CA PRO A 42 -5.36 4.38 -15.52
C PRO A 42 -4.14 3.75 -16.20
N GLY A 43 -4.37 2.67 -16.97
CA GLY A 43 -3.31 1.91 -17.65
C GLY A 43 -2.77 0.71 -16.87
N THR A 44 -3.28 0.42 -15.66
CA THR A 44 -3.07 -0.86 -14.97
C THR A 44 -4.27 -1.79 -15.18
N ARG A 45 -4.13 -3.05 -14.74
CA ARG A 45 -5.30 -3.94 -14.58
C ARG A 45 -6.26 -3.36 -13.57
N GLU A 46 -7.52 -3.68 -13.73
CA GLU A 46 -8.56 -3.49 -12.74
C GLU A 46 -8.20 -4.26 -11.46
N ALA A 47 -8.50 -3.69 -10.29
CA ALA A 47 -7.98 -4.17 -9.01
C ALA A 47 -8.34 -5.63 -8.71
N PHE A 48 -9.61 -6.03 -8.89
CA PHE A 48 -10.02 -7.41 -8.64
C PHE A 48 -9.42 -8.38 -9.66
N SER A 49 -9.33 -8.00 -10.93
CA SER A 49 -8.66 -8.81 -11.96
C SER A 49 -7.18 -9.07 -11.62
N ALA A 50 -6.48 -8.07 -11.12
CA ALA A 50 -5.09 -8.23 -10.69
C ALA A 50 -4.99 -9.10 -9.42
N ALA A 51 -5.86 -8.88 -8.44
CA ALA A 51 -5.92 -9.70 -7.22
C ALA A 51 -6.17 -11.19 -7.55
N GLY A 52 -7.12 -11.48 -8.46
CA GLY A 52 -7.42 -12.85 -8.88
C GLY A 52 -6.23 -13.57 -9.51
N ILE A 53 -5.41 -12.86 -10.30
CA ILE A 53 -4.19 -13.42 -10.89
C ILE A 53 -3.18 -13.84 -9.80
N LEU A 54 -3.03 -13.03 -8.74
CA LEU A 54 -2.11 -13.27 -7.63
C LEU A 54 -2.64 -14.40 -6.72
N LEU A 55 -3.90 -14.31 -6.30
CA LEU A 55 -4.55 -15.30 -5.42
C LEU A 55 -4.59 -16.70 -6.04
N ALA A 56 -4.89 -16.79 -7.34
CA ALA A 56 -4.92 -18.06 -8.06
C ALA A 56 -3.53 -18.67 -8.31
N ALA A 57 -2.47 -17.88 -8.19
CA ALA A 57 -1.10 -18.35 -8.38
C ALA A 57 -0.41 -18.81 -7.09
N THR A 58 -0.98 -18.48 -5.93
CA THR A 58 -0.38 -18.65 -4.60
C THR A 58 -1.31 -19.43 -3.67
N GLU A 59 -0.78 -19.98 -2.60
CA GLU A 59 -1.54 -20.85 -1.69
C GLU A 59 -1.78 -20.25 -0.30
N ARG A 60 -0.82 -19.46 0.22
CA ARG A 60 -0.82 -18.97 1.60
C ARG A 60 -0.77 -17.45 1.70
N ILE A 61 0.07 -16.81 0.88
CA ILE A 61 0.28 -15.37 0.95
C ILE A 61 -1.03 -14.61 0.72
N SER A 62 -1.26 -13.58 1.51
CA SER A 62 -2.41 -12.70 1.32
C SER A 62 -2.19 -11.74 0.16
N VAL A 63 -3.27 -11.24 -0.41
CA VAL A 63 -3.25 -10.21 -1.46
C VAL A 63 -4.06 -9.01 -0.99
N ALA A 64 -3.52 -7.82 -1.18
CA ALA A 64 -4.19 -6.58 -0.80
C ALA A 64 -4.13 -5.54 -1.92
N THR A 65 -5.20 -4.79 -2.08
CA THR A 65 -5.18 -3.63 -2.96
C THR A 65 -4.61 -2.41 -2.23
N GLY A 66 -3.59 -1.79 -2.76
CA GLY A 66 -2.96 -0.57 -2.24
C GLY A 66 -2.89 0.52 -3.32
N ILE A 67 -4.01 0.99 -3.80
CA ILE A 67 -5.42 0.81 -3.43
C ILE A 67 -6.31 0.51 -4.65
N ALA A 68 -7.50 -0.07 -4.40
CA ALA A 68 -8.61 -0.07 -5.35
C ALA A 68 -9.25 1.32 -5.38
N ASN A 69 -9.47 1.84 -6.58
CA ASN A 69 -9.89 3.23 -6.78
C ASN A 69 -11.42 3.34 -6.78
N ILE A 70 -11.99 4.19 -5.91
CA ILE A 70 -13.45 4.41 -5.84
C ILE A 70 -14.06 4.97 -7.14
N TRP A 71 -13.26 5.58 -8.00
CA TRP A 71 -13.69 6.13 -9.29
C TRP A 71 -13.62 5.12 -10.44
N ALA A 72 -13.18 3.89 -10.16
CA ALA A 72 -13.08 2.83 -11.17
C ALA A 72 -14.33 1.97 -11.25
N ARG A 73 -15.11 1.92 -10.17
CA ARG A 73 -16.34 1.10 -10.07
C ARG A 73 -17.31 1.69 -9.05
N ASP A 74 -18.60 1.38 -9.15
CA ASP A 74 -19.57 1.76 -8.14
C ASP A 74 -19.38 1.00 -6.82
N ALA A 75 -20.03 1.47 -5.76
CA ALA A 75 -19.90 0.92 -4.42
C ALA A 75 -20.43 -0.52 -4.30
N THR A 76 -21.46 -0.87 -5.08
CA THR A 76 -22.04 -2.22 -5.09
C THR A 76 -21.04 -3.21 -5.69
N ALA A 77 -20.43 -2.86 -6.83
CA ALA A 77 -19.39 -3.69 -7.46
C ALA A 77 -18.15 -3.83 -6.57
N MET A 78 -17.77 -2.77 -5.82
CA MET A 78 -16.66 -2.82 -4.87
C MET A 78 -16.95 -3.76 -3.72
N ALA A 79 -18.14 -3.67 -3.12
CA ALA A 79 -18.56 -4.53 -2.02
C ALA A 79 -18.67 -6.01 -2.48
N ALA A 80 -19.29 -6.25 -3.64
CA ALA A 80 -19.39 -7.58 -4.22
C ALA A 80 -18.04 -8.22 -4.52
N GLY A 81 -17.10 -7.45 -5.12
CA GLY A 81 -15.76 -7.93 -5.41
C GLY A 81 -14.98 -8.30 -4.15
N GLY A 82 -15.04 -7.46 -3.11
CA GLY A 82 -14.42 -7.74 -1.81
C GLY A 82 -14.94 -9.03 -1.18
N LYS A 83 -16.27 -9.18 -1.10
CA LYS A 83 -16.90 -10.39 -0.57
C LYS A 83 -16.62 -11.63 -1.42
N SER A 84 -16.58 -11.51 -2.75
CA SER A 84 -16.27 -12.65 -3.63
C SER A 84 -14.88 -13.23 -3.34
N TYR A 85 -13.88 -12.38 -3.13
CA TYR A 85 -12.54 -12.86 -2.76
C TYR A 85 -12.44 -13.31 -1.31
N GLY A 86 -13.19 -12.72 -0.39
CA GLY A 86 -13.29 -13.21 0.98
C GLY A 86 -13.91 -14.61 1.06
N GLU A 87 -14.92 -14.91 0.24
CA GLU A 87 -15.53 -16.23 0.11
C GLU A 87 -14.59 -17.24 -0.58
N ALA A 88 -14.05 -16.87 -1.75
CA ALA A 88 -13.22 -17.77 -2.57
C ALA A 88 -11.82 -18.04 -1.95
N TYR A 89 -11.29 -17.11 -1.17
CA TYR A 89 -9.97 -17.17 -0.54
C TYR A 89 -10.03 -16.72 0.92
N PRO A 90 -10.67 -17.48 1.82
CA PRO A 90 -10.93 -17.06 3.20
C PRO A 90 -9.66 -16.60 3.92
N GLY A 91 -9.67 -15.36 4.43
CA GLY A 91 -8.56 -14.77 5.17
C GLY A 91 -7.34 -14.34 4.35
N ARG A 92 -7.37 -14.49 3.03
CA ARG A 92 -6.23 -14.18 2.13
C ARG A 92 -6.41 -12.91 1.31
N PHE A 93 -7.50 -12.18 1.46
CA PHE A 93 -7.73 -10.93 0.75
C PHE A 93 -7.99 -9.76 1.71
N ALA A 94 -7.40 -8.60 1.42
CA ALA A 94 -7.68 -7.33 2.08
C ALA A 94 -8.03 -6.26 1.04
N LEU A 95 -9.10 -5.52 1.28
CA LEU A 95 -9.60 -4.50 0.38
C LEU A 95 -9.11 -3.10 0.81
N GLY A 96 -7.97 -2.67 0.28
CA GLY A 96 -7.53 -1.28 0.42
C GLY A 96 -8.21 -0.37 -0.60
N ILE A 97 -8.83 0.72 -0.13
CA ILE A 97 -9.64 1.64 -0.93
C ILE A 97 -9.07 3.05 -0.86
N GLY A 98 -9.12 3.79 -1.97
CA GLY A 98 -8.64 5.16 -2.00
C GLY A 98 -9.34 6.06 -3.00
N VAL A 99 -9.23 7.37 -2.76
CA VAL A 99 -9.79 8.42 -3.63
C VAL A 99 -8.88 8.79 -4.80
N SER A 100 -7.68 8.21 -4.89
CA SER A 100 -6.69 8.52 -5.92
C SER A 100 -6.27 10.01 -5.91
N HIS A 101 -5.88 10.55 -7.07
CA HIS A 101 -5.34 11.89 -7.24
C HIS A 101 -6.04 12.61 -8.39
N ALA A 102 -6.20 13.92 -8.28
CA ALA A 102 -6.92 14.73 -9.26
C ALA A 102 -6.55 14.44 -10.73
N PRO A 103 -5.26 14.37 -11.14
CA PRO A 103 -4.92 14.09 -12.52
C PRO A 103 -5.35 12.69 -13.01
N LEU A 104 -5.35 11.69 -12.13
CA LEU A 104 -5.74 10.32 -12.47
C LEU A 104 -7.27 10.16 -12.51
N VAL A 105 -7.98 10.86 -11.64
CA VAL A 105 -9.45 10.90 -11.60
C VAL A 105 -10.01 11.59 -12.84
N SER A 106 -9.44 12.74 -13.23
CA SER A 106 -9.82 13.46 -14.46
C SER A 106 -9.62 12.62 -15.73
N ARG A 107 -8.58 11.76 -15.79
CA ARG A 107 -8.38 10.81 -16.89
C ARG A 107 -9.50 9.76 -17.00
N ARG A 108 -10.28 9.54 -15.92
CA ARG A 108 -11.46 8.68 -15.89
C ARG A 108 -12.77 9.44 -16.18
N GLY A 109 -12.70 10.76 -16.44
CA GLY A 109 -13.86 11.60 -16.70
C GLY A 109 -14.64 12.02 -15.47
N HIS A 110 -14.02 11.95 -14.28
CA HIS A 110 -14.63 12.36 -13.02
C HIS A 110 -14.02 13.64 -12.46
N ASP A 111 -14.79 14.37 -11.67
CA ASP A 111 -14.34 15.56 -10.94
C ASP A 111 -13.78 15.19 -9.58
N TYR A 112 -12.53 15.56 -9.32
CA TYR A 112 -11.88 15.36 -8.01
C TYR A 112 -12.20 16.52 -7.08
N THR A 113 -13.40 16.52 -6.53
CA THR A 113 -13.85 17.50 -5.55
C THR A 113 -14.19 16.82 -4.23
N ARG A 114 -13.88 17.49 -3.11
CA ARG A 114 -14.23 17.04 -1.74
C ARG A 114 -13.93 15.54 -1.48
N PRO A 115 -12.66 15.08 -1.61
CA PRO A 115 -12.31 13.66 -1.56
C PRO A 115 -12.74 12.96 -0.26
N LEU A 116 -12.70 13.63 0.87
CA LEU A 116 -13.18 13.08 2.15
C LEU A 116 -14.69 12.80 2.14
N ALA A 117 -15.48 13.72 1.59
CA ALA A 117 -16.93 13.54 1.49
C ALA A 117 -17.28 12.43 0.48
N ALA A 118 -16.55 12.36 -0.64
CA ALA A 118 -16.69 11.30 -1.63
C ALA A 118 -16.41 9.92 -1.01
N MET A 119 -15.30 9.78 -0.26
CA MET A 119 -14.98 8.53 0.44
C MET A 119 -16.07 8.16 1.45
N ARG A 120 -16.52 9.11 2.28
CA ARG A 120 -17.58 8.87 3.27
C ARG A 120 -18.87 8.36 2.62
N ALA A 121 -19.31 9.01 1.55
CA ALA A 121 -20.51 8.60 0.81
C ALA A 121 -20.35 7.23 0.16
N TYR A 122 -19.17 6.97 -0.41
CA TYR A 122 -18.86 5.68 -1.04
C TYR A 122 -18.86 4.53 -0.02
N LEU A 123 -18.29 4.71 1.17
CA LEU A 123 -18.31 3.71 2.23
C LEU A 123 -19.73 3.42 2.71
N ALA A 124 -20.55 4.45 2.91
CA ALA A 124 -21.96 4.27 3.28
C ALA A 124 -22.75 3.49 2.22
N ALA A 125 -22.47 3.76 0.94
CA ALA A 125 -23.09 3.02 -0.17
C ALA A 125 -22.61 1.56 -0.24
N MET A 126 -21.32 1.30 0.06
CA MET A 126 -20.80 -0.07 0.18
C MET A 126 -21.47 -0.83 1.33
N ASP A 127 -21.64 -0.19 2.50
CA ASP A 127 -22.27 -0.82 3.66
C ASP A 127 -23.74 -1.19 3.36
N ALA A 128 -24.46 -0.30 2.69
CA ALA A 128 -25.84 -0.56 2.24
C ALA A 128 -25.90 -1.71 1.22
N ALA A 129 -25.04 -1.69 0.19
CA ALA A 129 -24.98 -2.74 -0.80
C ALA A 129 -24.59 -4.11 -0.21
N ALA A 130 -23.66 -4.12 0.75
CA ALA A 130 -23.20 -5.35 1.38
C ALA A 130 -24.30 -6.10 2.14
N ALA A 131 -25.33 -5.40 2.63
CA ALA A 131 -26.46 -5.99 3.32
C ALA A 131 -27.36 -6.84 2.39
N ASP A 132 -27.40 -6.49 1.10
CA ASP A 132 -28.24 -7.18 0.09
C ASP A 132 -27.48 -8.31 -0.64
N LEU A 133 -26.15 -8.42 -0.42
CA LEU A 133 -25.35 -9.46 -1.08
C LEU A 133 -25.57 -10.83 -0.40
N MET A 134 -25.84 -11.85 -1.23
CA MET A 134 -25.97 -13.24 -0.78
C MET A 134 -24.61 -13.93 -0.52
N LEU A 135 -23.49 -13.25 -0.80
CA LEU A 135 -22.13 -13.76 -0.58
C LEU A 135 -21.76 -13.70 0.90
N VAL A 136 -21.12 -14.75 1.40
CA VAL A 136 -20.70 -14.86 2.80
C VAL A 136 -19.17 -14.97 2.84
N ASP A 137 -18.51 -13.93 3.31
CA ASP A 137 -17.07 -13.93 3.62
C ASP A 137 -16.86 -14.21 5.11
N ASN A 138 -16.21 -15.33 5.42
CA ASN A 138 -15.91 -15.72 6.81
C ASN A 138 -14.46 -16.28 6.88
N PRO A 139 -13.51 -15.58 7.53
CA PRO A 139 -13.68 -14.29 8.22
C PRO A 139 -13.99 -13.12 7.26
N PRO A 140 -14.62 -12.03 7.75
CA PRO A 140 -14.89 -10.85 6.94
C PRO A 140 -13.63 -10.29 6.29
N THR A 141 -13.76 -9.86 5.02
CA THR A 141 -12.68 -9.21 4.29
C THR A 141 -12.40 -7.83 4.90
N PRO A 142 -11.20 -7.58 5.47
CA PRO A 142 -10.90 -6.30 6.05
C PRO A 142 -10.79 -5.22 4.98
N ARG A 143 -11.31 -4.04 5.33
CA ARG A 143 -11.31 -2.84 4.52
C ARG A 143 -10.35 -1.81 5.11
N LEU A 144 -9.32 -1.42 4.34
CA LEU A 144 -8.35 -0.41 4.75
C LEU A 144 -8.49 0.84 3.87
N LEU A 145 -8.30 2.03 4.43
CA LEU A 145 -8.32 3.27 3.66
C LEU A 145 -6.93 3.80 3.39
N ALA A 146 -6.68 4.26 2.16
CA ALA A 146 -5.56 5.16 1.90
C ALA A 146 -5.79 6.46 2.67
N ALA A 147 -5.01 6.71 3.71
CA ALA A 147 -5.18 7.82 4.61
C ALA A 147 -3.83 8.43 5.01
N LEU A 148 -3.67 9.73 4.78
CA LEU A 148 -2.43 10.46 5.10
C LEU A 148 -2.64 11.53 6.17
N ARG A 149 -3.80 12.21 6.18
CA ARG A 149 -4.07 13.34 7.05
C ARG A 149 -5.16 13.05 8.07
N PRO A 150 -5.22 13.76 9.20
CA PRO A 150 -6.06 13.44 10.36
C PRO A 150 -7.50 13.06 10.01
N ARG A 151 -8.21 13.88 9.23
CA ARG A 151 -9.63 13.62 8.91
C ARG A 151 -9.88 12.33 8.13
N MET A 152 -8.93 11.89 7.29
CA MET A 152 -9.06 10.60 6.57
C MET A 152 -8.68 9.44 7.49
N LEU A 153 -7.72 9.62 8.40
CA LEU A 153 -7.37 8.65 9.44
C LEU A 153 -8.53 8.47 10.44
N GLU A 154 -9.20 9.56 10.86
CA GLU A 154 -10.42 9.50 11.65
C GLU A 154 -11.53 8.72 10.92
N LEU A 155 -11.71 8.97 9.61
CA LEU A 155 -12.68 8.21 8.82
C LEU A 155 -12.31 6.72 8.72
N ALA A 156 -11.02 6.40 8.61
CA ALA A 156 -10.54 5.02 8.63
C ALA A 156 -10.84 4.34 9.97
N ARG A 157 -10.59 5.02 11.10
CA ARG A 157 -10.92 4.54 12.45
C ARG A 157 -12.43 4.26 12.60
N ASP A 158 -13.27 5.16 12.09
CA ASP A 158 -14.71 5.14 12.35
C ASP A 158 -15.49 4.24 11.38
N LYS A 159 -14.95 3.97 10.18
CA LYS A 159 -15.69 3.34 9.05
C LYS A 159 -14.92 2.27 8.29
N ALA A 160 -13.75 1.87 8.77
CA ALA A 160 -12.94 0.82 8.15
C ALA A 160 -12.23 0.00 9.22
N ASP A 161 -11.56 -1.06 8.82
CA ASP A 161 -10.77 -1.92 9.71
C ASP A 161 -9.34 -1.42 9.88
N GLY A 162 -8.95 -0.36 9.15
CA GLY A 162 -7.63 0.23 9.27
C GLY A 162 -7.25 1.22 8.16
N ALA A 163 -5.97 1.56 8.13
CA ALA A 163 -5.38 2.48 7.17
C ALA A 163 -4.14 1.89 6.48
N HIS A 164 -3.97 2.25 5.20
CA HIS A 164 -2.78 1.98 4.39
C HIS A 164 -2.17 3.31 3.93
N PRO A 165 -1.34 3.97 4.78
CA PRO A 165 -0.56 5.14 4.37
C PRO A 165 0.50 4.76 3.34
N TYR A 166 0.76 5.67 2.40
CA TYR A 166 1.75 5.49 1.35
C TYR A 166 2.65 6.71 1.29
N PHE A 167 3.96 6.51 1.04
CA PHE A 167 4.93 7.59 0.92
C PHE A 167 5.06 8.38 2.24
N VAL A 168 5.32 7.68 3.34
CA VAL A 168 5.34 8.24 4.70
C VAL A 168 6.56 7.80 5.50
N PRO A 169 7.13 8.68 6.35
CA PRO A 169 8.18 8.30 7.29
C PRO A 169 7.60 7.68 8.57
N PRO A 170 8.42 7.06 9.46
CA PRO A 170 7.96 6.49 10.74
C PRO A 170 7.23 7.46 11.66
N GLU A 171 7.58 8.75 11.63
CA GLU A 171 6.91 9.80 12.41
C GLU A 171 5.43 9.96 12.02
N HIS A 172 5.13 9.78 10.73
CA HIS A 172 3.73 9.73 10.28
C HIS A 172 3.02 8.50 10.82
N THR A 173 3.69 7.36 10.89
CA THR A 173 3.11 6.12 11.46
C THR A 173 2.74 6.30 12.91
N ALA A 174 3.61 6.92 13.73
CA ALA A 174 3.31 7.26 15.12
C ALA A 174 2.07 8.16 15.23
N HIS A 175 2.03 9.25 14.46
CA HIS A 175 0.88 10.14 14.41
C HIS A 175 -0.42 9.45 13.93
N ALA A 176 -0.31 8.59 12.92
CA ALA A 176 -1.46 7.83 12.43
C ALA A 176 -1.98 6.85 13.51
N ARG A 177 -1.10 6.22 14.27
CA ARG A 177 -1.46 5.33 15.38
C ARG A 177 -2.18 6.08 16.50
N GLU A 178 -1.74 7.29 16.85
CA GLU A 178 -2.43 8.14 17.82
C GLU A 178 -3.88 8.42 17.42
N ILE A 179 -4.13 8.74 16.14
CA ILE A 179 -5.47 9.04 15.63
C ILE A 179 -6.34 7.79 15.51
N LEU A 180 -5.77 6.69 15.00
CA LEU A 180 -6.51 5.44 14.80
C LEU A 180 -6.85 4.75 16.13
N GLY A 181 -6.03 4.93 17.17
CA GLY A 181 -6.12 4.13 18.37
C GLY A 181 -5.52 2.72 18.18
N PRO A 182 -5.63 1.82 19.17
CA PRO A 182 -4.89 0.54 19.17
C PRO A 182 -5.52 -0.57 18.31
N ALA A 183 -6.80 -0.50 17.99
CA ALA A 183 -7.52 -1.62 17.37
C ALA A 183 -7.44 -1.68 15.83
N PRO A 184 -7.58 -0.56 15.07
CA PRO A 184 -7.52 -0.61 13.61
C PRO A 184 -6.14 -0.96 13.07
N ILE A 185 -6.11 -1.73 11.99
CA ILE A 185 -4.86 -2.12 11.31
C ILE A 185 -4.16 -0.87 10.74
N LEU A 186 -2.87 -0.72 11.02
CA LEU A 186 -2.03 0.30 10.42
C LEU A 186 -0.94 -0.36 9.57
N ALA A 187 -1.04 -0.21 8.27
CA ALA A 187 -0.21 -0.89 7.28
C ALA A 187 0.47 0.11 6.32
N PRO A 188 1.50 0.87 6.74
CA PRO A 188 2.22 1.78 5.84
C PRO A 188 3.01 1.03 4.77
N GLU A 189 3.21 1.70 3.62
CA GLU A 189 4.20 1.33 2.62
C GLU A 189 5.55 1.95 2.98
N GLN A 190 6.66 1.25 2.70
CA GLN A 190 8.02 1.75 2.80
C GLN A 190 8.85 1.40 1.55
N ALA A 191 9.20 2.42 0.77
CA ALA A 191 10.13 2.28 -0.35
C ALA A 191 11.56 1.98 0.15
N VAL A 192 12.26 1.04 -0.51
CA VAL A 192 13.60 0.60 -0.12
C VAL A 192 14.55 0.52 -1.31
N VAL A 193 15.84 0.81 -1.07
CA VAL A 193 16.93 0.72 -2.05
C VAL A 193 18.12 0.00 -1.42
N LEU A 194 18.46 -1.19 -1.91
CA LEU A 194 19.67 -1.91 -1.51
C LEU A 194 20.88 -1.35 -2.26
N GLU A 195 21.38 -0.21 -1.80
CA GLU A 195 22.57 0.46 -2.34
C GLU A 195 23.29 1.19 -1.19
N ARG A 196 24.60 0.96 -1.05
CA ARG A 196 25.40 1.54 0.03
C ARG A 196 26.04 2.89 -0.33
N ASP A 197 26.20 3.18 -1.62
CA ASP A 197 26.67 4.49 -2.06
C ASP A 197 25.54 5.52 -1.88
N PRO A 198 25.73 6.55 -1.03
CA PRO A 198 24.67 7.51 -0.72
C PRO A 198 24.20 8.31 -1.93
N ALA A 199 25.10 8.64 -2.86
CA ALA A 199 24.78 9.45 -4.03
C ALA A 199 23.88 8.65 -4.97
N ARG A 200 24.23 7.39 -5.23
CA ARG A 200 23.48 6.49 -6.09
C ARG A 200 22.14 6.08 -5.46
N ALA A 201 22.11 5.78 -4.16
CA ALA A 201 20.88 5.46 -3.44
C ALA A 201 19.87 6.61 -3.51
N ARG A 202 20.33 7.85 -3.25
CA ARG A 202 19.47 9.03 -3.33
C ARG A 202 19.06 9.38 -4.75
N GLU A 203 19.88 9.10 -5.77
CA GLU A 203 19.47 9.23 -7.19
C GLU A 203 18.28 8.33 -7.52
N ILE A 204 18.34 7.05 -7.16
CA ILE A 204 17.25 6.08 -7.34
C ILE A 204 16.00 6.53 -6.57
N ALA A 205 16.18 6.95 -5.31
CA ALA A 205 15.10 7.44 -4.47
C ALA A 205 14.42 8.67 -5.05
N ARG A 206 15.16 9.67 -5.52
CA ARG A 206 14.60 10.88 -6.16
C ARG A 206 13.82 10.57 -7.42
N ALA A 207 14.30 9.65 -8.25
CA ALA A 207 13.56 9.22 -9.44
C ALA A 207 12.18 8.61 -9.06
N HIS A 208 12.11 7.89 -7.94
CA HIS A 208 10.85 7.38 -7.40
C HIS A 208 9.99 8.51 -6.81
N MET A 209 10.57 9.43 -6.05
CA MET A 209 9.84 10.48 -5.31
C MET A 209 9.28 11.60 -6.20
N ASP A 210 9.97 11.96 -7.28
CA ASP A 210 9.64 13.12 -8.14
C ASP A 210 8.16 13.19 -8.57
N PRO A 211 7.51 12.12 -9.05
CA PRO A 211 6.09 12.18 -9.40
C PRO A 211 5.17 12.41 -8.19
N TYR A 212 5.53 11.96 -7.00
CA TYR A 212 4.72 12.13 -5.78
C TYR A 212 4.83 13.54 -5.22
N LEU A 213 6.00 14.18 -5.31
CA LEU A 213 6.22 15.56 -4.88
C LEU A 213 5.50 16.59 -5.77
N LYS A 214 4.90 16.17 -6.88
CA LYS A 214 3.99 16.97 -7.72
C LYS A 214 2.52 16.84 -7.33
N LEU A 215 2.21 16.00 -6.34
CA LEU A 215 0.83 15.71 -5.93
C LEU A 215 0.52 16.40 -4.59
N PRO A 216 -0.43 17.35 -4.55
CA PRO A 216 -0.70 18.17 -3.37
C PRO A 216 -1.02 17.39 -2.08
N ASN A 217 -1.59 16.19 -2.19
CA ASN A 217 -1.91 15.39 -1.01
C ASN A 217 -0.66 14.91 -0.26
N TYR A 218 0.42 14.53 -0.97
CA TYR A 218 1.69 14.14 -0.35
C TYR A 218 2.44 15.36 0.18
N VAL A 219 2.58 16.42 -0.63
CA VAL A 219 3.23 17.67 -0.20
C VAL A 219 2.55 18.22 1.05
N ASN A 220 1.22 18.33 1.06
CA ASN A 220 0.48 18.82 2.23
C ASN A 220 0.62 17.89 3.46
N SER A 221 0.82 16.58 3.27
CA SER A 221 1.10 15.66 4.38
C SER A 221 2.49 15.90 4.96
N LEU A 222 3.48 16.10 4.10
CA LEU A 222 4.87 16.38 4.50
C LEU A 222 5.01 17.77 5.15
N LEU A 223 4.34 18.81 4.64
CA LEU A 223 4.26 20.12 5.29
C LEU A 223 3.70 20.00 6.72
N HIS A 224 2.69 19.16 6.91
CA HIS A 224 2.11 18.90 8.24
C HIS A 224 3.09 18.21 9.21
N LEU A 225 4.06 17.48 8.67
CA LEU A 225 5.17 16.86 9.43
C LEU A 225 6.38 17.79 9.62
N GLY A 226 6.32 19.04 9.16
CA GLY A 226 7.39 20.03 9.36
C GLY A 226 8.47 20.02 8.28
N TYR A 227 8.19 19.45 7.10
CA TYR A 227 9.00 19.70 5.91
C TYR A 227 8.60 21.04 5.30
N GLU A 228 9.50 21.65 4.53
CA GLU A 228 9.34 22.99 3.96
C GLU A 228 9.43 22.96 2.43
N ASP A 229 9.01 24.04 1.76
CA ASP A 229 8.96 24.11 0.29
C ASP A 229 10.31 23.77 -0.38
N HIS A 230 11.43 24.11 0.25
CA HIS A 230 12.75 23.78 -0.28
C HIS A 230 13.04 22.27 -0.26
N ASP A 231 12.40 21.51 0.62
CA ASP A 231 12.54 20.04 0.67
C ASP A 231 11.91 19.35 -0.55
N PHE A 232 10.99 20.01 -1.26
CA PHE A 232 10.25 19.40 -2.38
C PHE A 232 10.86 19.66 -3.75
N THR A 233 11.97 20.41 -3.83
CA THR A 233 12.64 20.73 -5.09
C THR A 233 13.63 19.66 -5.51
N GLY A 234 13.90 19.53 -6.83
CA GLY A 234 14.92 18.62 -7.36
C GLY A 234 14.70 17.13 -7.06
N GLY A 235 13.45 16.71 -6.87
CA GLY A 235 13.11 15.33 -6.50
C GLY A 235 13.24 15.02 -5.00
N GLY A 236 13.47 16.04 -4.20
CA GLY A 236 13.57 16.00 -2.73
C GLY A 236 14.96 16.35 -2.21
N SER A 237 15.00 17.13 -1.10
CA SER A 237 16.24 17.34 -0.35
C SER A 237 16.79 16.02 0.20
N ASP A 238 18.08 15.95 0.53
CA ASP A 238 18.67 14.76 1.16
C ASP A 238 17.91 14.36 2.44
N ARG A 239 17.55 15.36 3.25
CA ARG A 239 16.75 15.14 4.47
C ARG A 239 15.41 14.44 4.17
N LEU A 240 14.70 14.90 3.16
CA LEU A 240 13.41 14.32 2.79
C LEU A 240 13.58 12.93 2.17
N VAL A 241 14.56 12.77 1.28
CA VAL A 241 14.88 11.47 0.66
C VAL A 241 15.18 10.43 1.72
N ASP A 242 16.06 10.74 2.67
CA ASP A 242 16.48 9.84 3.75
C ASP A 242 15.34 9.54 4.73
N ALA A 243 14.33 10.40 4.83
CA ALA A 243 13.15 10.16 5.62
C ALA A 243 12.14 9.22 4.94
N ILE A 244 11.93 9.38 3.63
CA ILE A 244 10.88 8.65 2.88
C ILE A 244 11.38 7.31 2.34
N VAL A 245 12.64 7.22 1.90
CA VAL A 245 13.18 6.00 1.29
C VAL A 245 14.24 5.40 2.20
N ALA A 246 14.06 4.14 2.59
CA ALA A 246 15.10 3.41 3.31
C ALA A 246 16.17 2.93 2.32
N TRP A 247 17.43 3.27 2.56
CA TRP A 247 18.52 2.83 1.69
C TRP A 247 19.74 2.37 2.49
N GLY A 248 20.59 1.57 1.85
CA GLY A 248 21.78 1.01 2.45
C GLY A 248 21.86 -0.51 2.26
N ASP A 249 22.46 -1.20 3.22
CA ASP A 249 22.45 -2.66 3.29
C ASP A 249 21.14 -3.19 3.90
N ALA A 250 20.98 -4.51 3.88
CA ALA A 250 19.78 -5.17 4.40
C ALA A 250 19.50 -4.81 5.87
N GLU A 251 20.53 -4.64 6.68
CA GLU A 251 20.39 -4.27 8.09
C GLU A 251 19.91 -2.81 8.25
N ALA A 252 20.38 -1.90 7.41
CA ALA A 252 19.93 -0.50 7.41
C ALA A 252 18.46 -0.40 7.02
N VAL A 253 18.04 -1.14 6.00
CA VAL A 253 16.63 -1.24 5.59
C VAL A 253 15.79 -1.88 6.70
N ALA A 254 16.24 -2.98 7.31
CA ALA A 254 15.53 -3.64 8.39
C ALA A 254 15.32 -2.73 9.61
N ARG A 255 16.30 -1.90 9.96
CA ARG A 255 16.13 -0.89 11.03
C ARG A 255 15.02 0.12 10.72
N ARG A 256 14.89 0.57 9.47
CA ARG A 256 13.81 1.49 9.07
C ARG A 256 12.44 0.80 9.15
N ILE A 257 12.34 -0.44 8.68
CA ILE A 257 11.11 -1.23 8.80
C ILE A 257 10.75 -1.43 10.28
N GLY A 258 11.74 -1.75 11.13
CA GLY A 258 11.58 -1.82 12.58
C GLY A 258 11.05 -0.53 13.17
N ALA A 259 11.54 0.64 12.73
CA ALA A 259 11.06 1.94 13.20
C ALA A 259 9.56 2.18 12.91
N HIS A 260 9.03 1.72 11.78
CA HIS A 260 7.59 1.75 11.53
C HIS A 260 6.80 0.84 12.48
N LEU A 261 7.32 -0.37 12.74
CA LEU A 261 6.69 -1.32 13.66
C LEU A 261 6.72 -0.78 15.11
N ASP A 262 7.83 -0.19 15.53
CA ASP A 262 7.98 0.45 16.85
C ASP A 262 7.08 1.69 16.98
N ALA A 263 6.83 2.39 15.88
CA ALA A 263 5.89 3.50 15.81
C ALA A 263 4.41 3.05 15.79
N GLY A 264 4.15 1.76 15.89
CA GLY A 264 2.81 1.20 16.02
C GLY A 264 2.19 0.67 14.73
N ALA A 265 2.96 0.45 13.65
CA ALA A 265 2.46 -0.29 12.49
C ALA A 265 2.24 -1.77 12.87
N ASP A 266 1.13 -2.35 12.39
CA ASP A 266 0.87 -3.78 12.50
C ASP A 266 1.53 -4.56 11.36
N HIS A 267 1.73 -3.89 10.24
CA HIS A 267 2.26 -4.42 9.00
C HIS A 267 3.04 -3.34 8.26
N VAL A 268 4.11 -3.70 7.58
CA VAL A 268 4.84 -2.81 6.67
C VAL A 268 4.92 -3.45 5.28
N ALA A 269 4.45 -2.74 4.26
CA ALA A 269 4.52 -3.17 2.87
C ALA A 269 5.81 -2.62 2.23
N VAL A 270 6.82 -3.45 2.06
CA VAL A 270 8.14 -3.10 1.52
C VAL A 270 8.06 -2.94 0.01
N GLN A 271 8.54 -1.81 -0.52
CA GLN A 271 8.58 -1.54 -1.96
C GLN A 271 10.02 -1.45 -2.47
N PRO A 272 10.57 -2.52 -3.07
CA PRO A 272 11.91 -2.48 -3.67
C PRO A 272 12.00 -1.53 -4.87
N LEU A 273 13.12 -0.79 -4.95
CA LEU A 273 13.45 0.11 -6.06
C LEU A 273 14.83 -0.28 -6.63
N PRO A 274 15.10 -0.06 -7.93
CA PRO A 274 14.19 0.45 -8.98
C PRO A 274 13.08 -0.55 -9.34
N ILE A 275 12.10 -0.07 -10.11
CA ILE A 275 10.86 -0.82 -10.40
C ILE A 275 11.09 -1.82 -11.55
N ASP A 276 11.51 -3.05 -11.25
CA ASP A 276 11.40 -4.22 -12.12
C ASP A 276 11.11 -5.48 -11.26
N LEU A 277 10.44 -6.49 -11.83
CA LEU A 277 10.01 -7.64 -11.03
C LEU A 277 11.16 -8.58 -10.63
N ARG A 278 12.15 -8.74 -11.49
CA ARG A 278 13.27 -9.65 -11.19
C ARG A 278 14.16 -9.04 -10.11
N GLY A 279 14.58 -7.79 -10.30
CA GLY A 279 15.36 -7.06 -9.32
C GLY A 279 14.64 -6.93 -7.98
N ALA A 280 13.31 -6.77 -7.99
CA ALA A 280 12.52 -6.76 -6.75
C ALA A 280 12.61 -8.10 -6.01
N VAL A 281 12.46 -9.24 -6.69
CA VAL A 281 12.59 -10.57 -6.06
C VAL A 281 14.01 -10.80 -5.52
N ASP A 282 15.04 -10.38 -6.26
CA ASP A 282 16.43 -10.51 -5.83
C ASP A 282 16.69 -9.67 -4.55
N GLN A 283 16.23 -8.40 -4.51
CA GLN A 283 16.32 -7.57 -3.30
C GLN A 283 15.53 -8.15 -2.13
N LEU A 284 14.31 -8.65 -2.36
CA LEU A 284 13.50 -9.28 -1.32
C LEU A 284 14.14 -10.55 -0.77
N THR A 285 14.85 -11.31 -1.61
CA THR A 285 15.62 -12.49 -1.18
C THR A 285 16.77 -12.09 -0.24
N GLU A 286 17.48 -11.01 -0.55
CA GLU A 286 18.55 -10.47 0.30
C GLU A 286 17.99 -9.88 1.62
N LEU A 287 16.83 -9.22 1.56
CA LEU A 287 16.20 -8.57 2.72
C LEU A 287 15.54 -9.56 3.70
N ALA A 288 15.02 -10.70 3.22
CA ALA A 288 14.21 -11.61 4.03
C ALA A 288 14.85 -12.01 5.37
N PRO A 289 16.15 -12.41 5.43
CA PRO A 289 16.77 -12.77 6.71
C PRO A 289 16.82 -11.60 7.71
N ALA A 290 17.21 -10.40 7.26
CA ALA A 290 17.31 -9.21 8.12
C ALA A 290 15.93 -8.72 8.61
N LEU A 291 14.88 -8.95 7.84
CA LEU A 291 13.48 -8.65 8.20
C LEU A 291 12.84 -9.74 9.09
N GLY A 292 13.55 -10.84 9.38
CA GLY A 292 13.01 -11.98 10.12
C GLY A 292 11.92 -12.75 9.35
N VAL A 293 11.84 -12.56 8.03
CA VAL A 293 10.90 -13.29 7.16
C VAL A 293 11.46 -14.68 6.89
N ARG A 294 10.64 -15.72 7.10
CA ARG A 294 11.07 -17.12 6.99
C ARG A 294 10.12 -17.94 6.13
N PRO A 295 10.66 -18.84 5.27
CA PRO A 295 9.84 -19.79 4.53
C PRO A 295 8.93 -20.59 5.45
N GLY A 296 7.64 -20.68 5.11
CA GLY A 296 6.68 -21.56 5.79
C GLY A 296 6.01 -21.00 7.05
N GLU A 297 6.23 -19.74 7.38
CA GLU A 297 5.48 -19.05 8.45
C GLU A 297 4.18 -18.41 7.94
#